data_8f2d0c828ed01f57e6c1cccef4d2f3b1
#
_entry.id   8f2d0c828ed01f57e6c1cccef4d2f3b1
#
_cell.length_a   1.000
_cell.length_b   1.000
_cell.length_c   1.000
_cell.angle_alpha   90.00
_cell.angle_beta   90.00
_cell.angle_gamma   90.00
#
_symmetry.space_group_name_H-M   'P 1'
#
loop_
_entity.id
_entity.type
_entity.pdbx_description
1 polymer ?
#
loop_
_entity_poly.entity_id
_entity_poly.type
_entity_poly.pdbx_seq_one_letter_code
_entity_poly.pdbx_strand_id
1 'polypeptide(L)'
;MLPRALALRLRREWLSRRVVNGRGYREGDVDLLPQLLKPTDICWDIGANSGTYTAPMSRLAAKVFAFEPVPHNFEILEAVTRLGRLHNVAARRIAISDTSGTARMSIPTEGFYGGYYMAALDAAGALEVQTATIDGLIAEGVPEPDFIKCDVEGAEARVVNGARSLIARRHPVWLLETFEDAVLTLMESLGYSTHVHSEHGRIVRVRARTEARNYLFLPADRS
;
A
#
# COMPACT_ATOMS: atom_id res chain seq x y z
N MET A 1 14.68 20.75 -28.19
CA MET A 1 14.41 19.64 -27.25
C MET A 1 14.52 20.15 -25.83
N LEU A 2 13.56 19.82 -24.96
CA LEU A 2 13.65 20.14 -23.53
C LEU A 2 14.81 19.35 -22.89
N PRO A 3 15.58 19.94 -21.96
CA PRO A 3 16.55 19.19 -21.17
C PRO A 3 15.89 18.01 -20.46
N ARG A 4 16.56 16.83 -20.45
CA ARG A 4 16.00 15.58 -19.88
C ARG A 4 15.47 15.76 -18.44
N ALA A 5 16.19 16.50 -17.61
CA ALA A 5 15.78 16.79 -16.23
C ALA A 5 14.46 17.60 -16.15
N LEU A 6 14.27 18.58 -17.04
CA LEU A 6 13.05 19.37 -17.11
C LEU A 6 11.86 18.53 -17.61
N ALA A 7 12.09 17.68 -18.60
CA ALA A 7 11.06 16.77 -19.11
C ALA A 7 10.58 15.78 -18.02
N LEU A 8 11.50 15.22 -17.24
CA LEU A 8 11.18 14.33 -16.11
C LEU A 8 10.40 15.07 -15.01
N ARG A 9 10.81 16.30 -14.67
CA ARG A 9 10.09 17.13 -13.70
C ARG A 9 8.67 17.44 -14.14
N LEU A 10 8.47 17.86 -15.38
CA LEU A 10 7.14 18.16 -15.93
C LEU A 10 6.25 16.93 -15.98
N ARG A 11 6.83 15.76 -16.35
CA ARG A 11 6.12 14.48 -16.35
C ARG A 11 5.65 14.11 -14.93
N ARG A 12 6.54 14.24 -13.93
CA ARG A 12 6.21 13.97 -12.53
C ARG A 12 5.07 14.87 -12.04
N GLU A 13 5.14 16.18 -12.28
CA GLU A 13 4.07 17.11 -11.90
C GLU A 13 2.75 16.79 -12.60
N TRP A 14 2.78 16.39 -13.87
CA TRP A 14 1.59 16.00 -14.61
C TRP A 14 0.95 14.74 -14.02
N LEU A 15 1.73 13.70 -13.73
CA LEU A 15 1.25 12.47 -13.06
C LEU A 15 0.66 12.79 -11.69
N SER A 16 1.37 13.56 -10.88
CA SER A 16 0.91 13.92 -9.53
C SER A 16 -0.42 14.69 -9.56
N ARG A 17 -0.58 15.63 -10.48
CA ARG A 17 -1.87 16.34 -10.67
C ARG A 17 -3.00 15.41 -11.08
N ARG A 18 -2.73 14.38 -11.88
CA ARG A 18 -3.74 13.38 -12.25
C ARG A 18 -4.20 12.57 -11.03
N VAL A 19 -3.28 12.13 -10.18
CA VAL A 19 -3.60 11.41 -8.94
C VAL A 19 -4.43 12.29 -8.00
N VAL A 20 -3.97 13.53 -7.75
CA VAL A 20 -4.69 14.49 -6.89
C VAL A 20 -6.12 14.75 -7.36
N ASN A 21 -6.34 14.83 -8.68
CA ASN A 21 -7.65 15.11 -9.29
C ASN A 21 -8.49 13.83 -9.51
N GLY A 22 -8.04 12.66 -9.04
CA GLY A 22 -8.73 11.38 -9.27
C GLY A 22 -8.76 10.95 -10.76
N ARG A 23 -7.86 11.50 -11.58
CA ARG A 23 -7.71 11.19 -13.02
C ARG A 23 -6.50 10.30 -13.30
N GLY A 24 -5.82 9.81 -12.27
CA GLY A 24 -4.76 8.80 -12.34
C GLY A 24 -5.33 7.42 -12.70
N TYR A 25 -4.46 6.42 -12.75
CA TYR A 25 -4.89 5.02 -12.69
C TYR A 25 -5.70 4.85 -11.39
N ARG A 26 -6.87 4.26 -11.49
CA ARG A 26 -7.76 4.05 -10.35
C ARG A 26 -8.17 2.59 -10.34
N GLU A 27 -7.84 1.92 -9.27
CA GLU A 27 -8.32 0.58 -9.00
C GLU A 27 -9.76 0.67 -8.48
N GLY A 28 -10.61 -0.31 -8.86
CA GLY A 28 -12.01 -0.32 -8.48
C GLY A 28 -12.24 -0.34 -6.96
N ASP A 29 -11.27 -0.90 -6.22
CA ASP A 29 -11.35 -1.03 -4.76
C ASP A 29 -11.13 0.30 -4.00
N VAL A 30 -10.63 1.33 -4.66
CA VAL A 30 -10.61 2.70 -4.09
C VAL A 30 -12.03 3.18 -3.75
N ASP A 31 -13.04 2.69 -4.48
CA ASP A 31 -14.45 3.02 -4.25
C ASP A 31 -15.03 2.39 -2.97
N LEU A 32 -14.32 1.41 -2.38
CA LEU A 32 -14.67 0.84 -1.08
C LEU A 32 -14.23 1.69 0.11
N LEU A 33 -13.22 2.53 -0.05
CA LEU A 33 -12.63 3.28 1.06
C LEU A 33 -13.67 4.07 1.89
N PRO A 34 -14.70 4.72 1.30
CA PRO A 34 -15.73 5.40 2.09
C PRO A 34 -16.59 4.48 2.94
N GLN A 35 -16.65 3.17 2.63
CA GLN A 35 -17.38 2.17 3.41
C GLN A 35 -16.51 1.56 4.51
N LEU A 36 -15.19 1.60 4.35
CA LEU A 36 -14.21 0.96 5.23
C LEU A 36 -13.60 1.91 6.25
N LEU A 37 -13.46 3.19 5.91
CA LEU A 37 -12.72 4.17 6.71
C LEU A 37 -13.63 5.09 7.50
N LYS A 38 -13.15 5.47 8.67
CA LYS A 38 -13.77 6.48 9.54
C LYS A 38 -12.86 7.71 9.62
N PRO A 39 -13.41 8.92 9.86
CA PRO A 39 -12.62 10.14 10.01
C PRO A 39 -11.60 10.12 11.17
N THR A 40 -11.73 9.18 12.09
CA THR A 40 -10.82 8.99 13.23
C THR A 40 -9.69 7.99 12.96
N ASP A 41 -9.77 7.24 11.86
CA ASP A 41 -8.87 6.13 11.60
C ASP A 41 -7.45 6.59 11.26
N ILE A 42 -6.49 5.79 11.66
CA ILE A 42 -5.10 5.85 11.22
C ILE A 42 -4.92 4.80 10.13
N CYS A 43 -4.52 5.23 8.95
CA CYS A 43 -4.33 4.35 7.81
C CYS A 43 -2.85 4.20 7.48
N TRP A 44 -2.45 2.99 7.10
CA TRP A 44 -1.14 2.74 6.50
C TRP A 44 -1.32 2.29 5.05
N ASP A 45 -0.56 2.93 4.14
CA ASP A 45 -0.49 2.62 2.71
C ASP A 45 0.89 2.04 2.42
N ILE A 46 0.97 0.71 2.34
CA ILE A 46 2.21 -0.04 2.18
C ILE A 46 2.35 -0.43 0.71
N GLY A 47 3.43 0.02 0.05
CA GLY A 47 3.55 0.00 -1.40
C GLY A 47 2.75 1.15 -2.03
N ALA A 48 2.86 2.36 -1.44
CA ALA A 48 2.02 3.50 -1.79
C ALA A 48 2.20 3.97 -3.25
N ASN A 49 3.28 3.57 -3.90
CA ASN A 49 3.58 3.90 -5.29
C ASN A 49 3.43 5.42 -5.56
N SER A 50 2.62 5.82 -6.50
CA SER A 50 2.33 7.22 -6.83
C SER A 50 1.28 7.88 -5.93
N GLY A 51 0.77 7.20 -4.91
CA GLY A 51 -0.22 7.73 -3.97
C GLY A 51 -1.67 7.54 -4.39
N THR A 52 -1.96 6.54 -5.24
CA THR A 52 -3.31 6.24 -5.74
C THR A 52 -4.30 5.94 -4.62
N TYR A 53 -3.86 5.23 -3.57
CA TYR A 53 -4.64 5.01 -2.35
C TYR A 53 -4.39 6.08 -1.29
N THR A 54 -3.16 6.57 -1.15
CA THR A 54 -2.80 7.61 -0.18
C THR A 54 -3.69 8.84 -0.27
N ALA A 55 -3.91 9.36 -1.50
CA ALA A 55 -4.67 10.59 -1.71
C ALA A 55 -6.15 10.47 -1.32
N PRO A 56 -6.91 9.43 -1.71
CA PRO A 56 -8.29 9.25 -1.23
C PRO A 56 -8.36 8.91 0.26
N MET A 57 -7.47 8.06 0.81
CA MET A 57 -7.43 7.76 2.24
C MET A 57 -7.24 9.02 3.09
N SER A 58 -6.36 9.94 2.65
CA SER A 58 -6.11 11.19 3.38
C SER A 58 -7.34 12.10 3.52
N ARG A 59 -8.33 11.94 2.66
CA ARG A 59 -9.60 12.71 2.69
C ARG A 59 -10.64 12.08 3.60
N LEU A 60 -10.45 10.81 3.98
CA LEU A 60 -11.42 10.00 4.71
C LEU A 60 -10.98 9.69 6.14
N ALA A 61 -9.67 9.73 6.42
CA ALA A 61 -9.07 9.31 7.68
C ALA A 61 -8.38 10.46 8.41
N ALA A 62 -8.12 10.29 9.70
CA ALA A 62 -7.41 11.27 10.52
C ALA A 62 -5.94 11.41 10.10
N LYS A 63 -5.28 10.30 9.80
CA LYS A 63 -3.85 10.25 9.48
C LYS A 63 -3.55 9.13 8.49
N VAL A 64 -2.62 9.37 7.56
CA VAL A 64 -2.11 8.33 6.65
C VAL A 64 -0.59 8.28 6.76
N PHE A 65 -0.05 7.09 6.95
CA PHE A 65 1.37 6.79 6.79
C PHE A 65 1.55 6.03 5.48
N ALA A 66 2.32 6.59 4.55
CA ALA A 66 2.55 6.01 3.23
C ALA A 66 3.99 5.56 3.09
N PHE A 67 4.20 4.30 2.71
CA PHE A 67 5.51 3.67 2.60
C PHE A 67 5.77 3.25 1.16
N GLU A 68 6.81 3.80 0.55
CA GLU A 68 7.19 3.53 -0.83
C GLU A 68 8.72 3.50 -0.95
N PRO A 69 9.33 2.33 -1.21
CA PRO A 69 10.79 2.20 -1.25
C PRO A 69 11.45 2.75 -2.52
N VAL A 70 10.75 2.72 -3.66
CA VAL A 70 11.33 3.09 -4.95
C VAL A 70 11.48 4.60 -5.07
N PRO A 71 12.71 5.15 -5.25
CA PRO A 71 12.94 6.59 -5.24
C PRO A 71 12.06 7.37 -6.23
N HIS A 72 11.88 6.83 -7.45
CA HIS A 72 11.08 7.47 -8.48
C HIS A 72 9.60 7.61 -8.08
N ASN A 73 9.01 6.54 -7.56
CA ASN A 73 7.62 6.52 -7.10
C ASN A 73 7.44 7.41 -5.87
N PHE A 74 8.39 7.33 -4.93
CA PHE A 74 8.40 8.16 -3.73
C PHE A 74 8.43 9.66 -4.06
N GLU A 75 9.21 10.09 -5.05
CA GLU A 75 9.21 11.49 -5.51
C GLU A 75 7.85 11.92 -6.09
N ILE A 76 7.12 11.01 -6.74
CA ILE A 76 5.75 11.28 -7.23
C ILE A 76 4.79 11.38 -6.04
N LEU A 77 4.87 10.45 -5.08
CA LEU A 77 4.08 10.45 -3.85
C LEU A 77 4.26 11.77 -3.07
N GLU A 78 5.51 12.22 -2.87
CA GLU A 78 5.79 13.53 -2.25
C GLU A 78 5.18 14.70 -3.03
N ALA A 79 5.23 14.65 -4.36
CA ALA A 79 4.61 15.67 -5.19
C ALA A 79 3.06 15.62 -5.09
N VAL A 80 2.46 14.43 -4.98
CA VAL A 80 1.01 14.25 -4.73
C VAL A 80 0.62 14.84 -3.40
N THR A 81 1.34 14.53 -2.31
CA THR A 81 1.05 15.08 -0.98
C THR A 81 1.13 16.59 -0.95
N ARG A 82 2.18 17.17 -1.55
CA ARG A 82 2.37 18.61 -1.63
C ARG A 82 1.31 19.31 -2.47
N LEU A 83 1.07 18.85 -3.70
CA LEU A 83 0.10 19.45 -4.64
C LEU A 83 -1.34 19.27 -4.17
N GLY A 84 -1.63 18.13 -3.54
CA GLY A 84 -2.94 17.83 -2.95
C GLY A 84 -3.19 18.52 -1.62
N ARG A 85 -2.17 19.19 -1.03
CA ARG A 85 -2.22 19.76 0.33
C ARG A 85 -2.67 18.73 1.37
N LEU A 86 -2.13 17.51 1.28
CA LEU A 86 -2.50 16.41 2.15
C LEU A 86 -1.70 16.48 3.46
N HIS A 87 -2.09 17.41 4.34
CA HIS A 87 -1.35 17.74 5.57
C HIS A 87 -1.35 16.62 6.62
N ASN A 88 -2.25 15.66 6.49
CA ASN A 88 -2.36 14.49 7.36
C ASN A 88 -1.61 13.25 6.80
N VAL A 89 -0.82 13.39 5.75
CA VAL A 89 0.01 12.30 5.19
C VAL A 89 1.45 12.43 5.66
N ALA A 90 2.01 11.31 6.14
CA ALA A 90 3.43 11.15 6.44
C ALA A 90 4.01 10.08 5.51
N ALA A 91 4.74 10.50 4.47
CA ALA A 91 5.39 9.58 3.54
C ALA A 91 6.80 9.21 4.03
N ARG A 92 7.17 7.92 3.90
CA ARG A 92 8.50 7.38 4.23
C ARG A 92 9.04 6.53 3.09
N ARG A 93 10.30 6.76 2.70
CA ARG A 93 10.98 5.98 1.67
C ARG A 93 11.60 4.72 2.29
N ILE A 94 10.77 3.71 2.52
CA ILE A 94 11.15 2.45 3.15
C ILE A 94 10.24 1.33 2.64
N ALA A 95 10.76 0.12 2.52
CA ALA A 95 9.98 -1.08 2.27
C ALA A 95 9.52 -1.68 3.61
N ILE A 96 8.29 -2.15 3.66
CA ILE A 96 7.80 -2.90 4.81
C ILE A 96 7.98 -4.40 4.54
N SER A 97 8.50 -5.12 5.54
CA SER A 97 8.83 -6.54 5.43
C SER A 97 8.75 -7.23 6.79
N ASP A 98 9.23 -8.48 6.88
CA ASP A 98 9.37 -9.27 8.12
C ASP A 98 10.62 -8.95 8.92
N THR A 99 11.56 -8.21 8.34
CA THR A 99 12.84 -7.86 8.97
C THR A 99 13.20 -6.40 8.73
N SER A 100 13.77 -5.74 9.74
CA SER A 100 14.34 -4.40 9.63
C SER A 100 15.81 -4.46 9.18
N GLY A 101 16.24 -3.48 8.38
CA GLY A 101 17.60 -3.38 7.87
C GLY A 101 17.67 -2.91 6.43
N THR A 102 18.38 -3.61 5.56
CA THR A 102 18.48 -3.36 4.13
C THR A 102 18.09 -4.58 3.33
N ALA A 103 17.46 -4.37 2.19
CA ALA A 103 17.13 -5.41 1.22
C ALA A 103 17.41 -4.93 -0.19
N ARG A 104 17.37 -5.85 -1.14
CA ARG A 104 17.47 -5.52 -2.57
C ARG A 104 16.12 -5.65 -3.24
N MET A 105 15.89 -4.82 -4.25
CA MET A 105 14.69 -4.85 -5.08
C MET A 105 15.06 -4.92 -6.55
N SER A 106 14.31 -5.69 -7.29
CA SER A 106 14.31 -5.69 -8.76
C SER A 106 13.27 -4.69 -9.26
N ILE A 107 13.66 -3.87 -10.22
CA ILE A 107 12.76 -3.01 -10.99
C ILE A 107 12.78 -3.55 -12.41
N PRO A 108 11.68 -4.12 -12.94
CA PRO A 108 11.64 -4.58 -14.32
C PRO A 108 11.97 -3.45 -15.28
N THR A 109 12.86 -3.72 -16.25
CA THR A 109 13.31 -2.73 -17.25
C THR A 109 12.30 -2.55 -18.37
N GLU A 110 11.40 -3.52 -18.54
CA GLU A 110 10.34 -3.54 -19.54
C GLU A 110 8.97 -3.34 -18.90
N GLY A 111 8.13 -2.54 -19.54
CA GLY A 111 6.76 -2.30 -19.08
C GLY A 111 6.30 -0.87 -19.25
N PHE A 112 5.00 -0.67 -19.09
CA PHE A 112 4.39 0.67 -19.10
C PHE A 112 4.95 1.46 -17.91
N TYR A 113 5.47 2.65 -18.15
CA TYR A 113 6.16 3.50 -17.14
C TYR A 113 7.52 2.98 -16.65
N GLY A 114 8.22 2.09 -17.41
CA GLY A 114 9.56 1.65 -17.06
C GLY A 114 9.60 0.65 -15.88
N GLY A 115 8.54 -0.13 -15.66
CA GLY A 115 8.54 -1.22 -14.68
C GLY A 115 8.43 -0.82 -13.20
N TYR A 116 8.36 0.48 -12.88
CA TYR A 116 8.33 0.94 -11.48
C TYR A 116 7.09 0.50 -10.68
N TYR A 117 6.01 0.11 -11.38
CA TYR A 117 4.80 -0.41 -10.73
C TYR A 117 4.92 -1.88 -10.29
N MET A 118 5.92 -2.59 -10.79
CA MET A 118 6.15 -4.01 -10.49
C MET A 118 7.50 -4.22 -9.79
N ALA A 119 7.95 -3.26 -9.01
CA ALA A 119 9.18 -3.37 -8.25
C ALA A 119 8.96 -4.30 -7.04
N ALA A 120 9.74 -5.37 -6.96
CA ALA A 120 9.60 -6.39 -5.92
C ALA A 120 10.91 -6.61 -5.14
N LEU A 121 10.80 -7.06 -3.89
CA LEU A 121 11.96 -7.49 -3.10
C LEU A 121 12.59 -8.74 -3.75
N ASP A 122 13.86 -8.62 -4.11
CA ASP A 122 14.62 -9.65 -4.81
C ASP A 122 16.10 -9.55 -4.44
N ALA A 123 16.67 -10.65 -3.96
CA ALA A 123 18.09 -10.71 -3.56
C ALA A 123 19.05 -10.39 -4.71
N ALA A 124 18.66 -10.64 -5.97
CA ALA A 124 19.42 -10.29 -7.17
C ALA A 124 19.14 -8.87 -7.67
N GLY A 125 18.21 -8.14 -7.05
CA GLY A 125 17.80 -6.80 -7.44
C GLY A 125 18.95 -5.80 -7.39
N ALA A 126 18.89 -4.80 -8.27
CA ALA A 126 19.94 -3.78 -8.38
C ALA A 126 19.74 -2.60 -7.40
N LEU A 127 18.51 -2.36 -6.93
CA LEU A 127 18.19 -1.26 -6.01
C LEU A 127 18.30 -1.74 -4.56
N GLU A 128 19.16 -1.08 -3.76
CA GLU A 128 19.18 -1.25 -2.32
C GLU A 128 18.15 -0.32 -1.65
N VAL A 129 17.36 -0.87 -0.73
CA VAL A 129 16.32 -0.16 0.00
C VAL A 129 16.41 -0.45 1.50
N GLN A 130 16.00 0.52 2.31
CA GLN A 130 15.79 0.31 3.74
C GLN A 130 14.52 -0.52 3.95
N THR A 131 14.54 -1.41 4.94
CA THR A 131 13.38 -2.20 5.35
C THR A 131 13.03 -1.96 6.81
N ALA A 132 11.75 -2.06 7.15
CA ALA A 132 11.26 -2.10 8.52
C ALA A 132 10.12 -3.11 8.66
N THR A 133 9.87 -3.56 9.88
CA THR A 133 8.66 -4.29 10.21
C THR A 133 7.56 -3.33 10.69
N ILE A 134 6.30 -3.71 10.55
CA ILE A 134 5.17 -2.96 11.12
C ILE A 134 5.34 -2.84 12.64
N ASP A 135 5.60 -3.95 13.31
CA ASP A 135 5.81 -3.97 14.76
C ASP A 135 6.99 -3.11 15.22
N GLY A 136 8.09 -3.08 14.42
CA GLY A 136 9.25 -2.23 14.67
C GLY A 136 8.93 -0.74 14.57
N LEU A 137 8.22 -0.32 13.53
CA LEU A 137 7.81 1.08 13.37
C LEU A 137 6.87 1.54 14.49
N ILE A 138 5.98 0.67 14.97
CA ILE A 138 5.12 0.95 16.11
C ILE A 138 5.96 1.11 17.39
N ALA A 139 6.96 0.26 17.59
CA ALA A 139 7.87 0.38 18.72
C ALA A 139 8.71 1.68 18.68
N GLU A 140 8.96 2.24 17.49
CA GLU A 140 9.58 3.54 17.28
C GLU A 140 8.61 4.72 17.49
N GLY A 141 7.34 4.46 17.82
CA GLY A 141 6.32 5.48 18.10
C GLY A 141 5.47 5.89 16.90
N VAL A 142 5.50 5.15 15.78
CA VAL A 142 4.53 5.34 14.71
C VAL A 142 3.17 4.84 15.20
N PRO A 143 2.10 5.65 15.12
CA PRO A 143 0.78 5.25 15.56
C PRO A 143 0.27 3.98 14.88
N GLU A 144 -0.37 3.11 15.66
CA GLU A 144 -0.95 1.86 15.19
C GLU A 144 -2.07 2.11 14.18
N PRO A 145 -2.10 1.37 13.05
CA PRO A 145 -3.16 1.53 12.06
C PRO A 145 -4.46 0.85 12.49
N ASP A 146 -5.58 1.47 12.09
CA ASP A 146 -6.92 0.88 12.07
C ASP A 146 -7.17 0.16 10.73
N PHE A 147 -6.55 0.67 9.66
CA PHE A 147 -6.67 0.16 8.30
C PHE A 147 -5.31 0.12 7.61
N ILE A 148 -5.03 -0.97 6.88
CA ILE A 148 -3.81 -1.16 6.11
C ILE A 148 -4.17 -1.52 4.67
N LYS A 149 -3.77 -0.71 3.68
CA LYS A 149 -3.61 -1.15 2.29
C LYS A 149 -2.21 -1.71 2.14
N CYS A 150 -2.10 -2.89 1.53
CA CYS A 150 -0.82 -3.51 1.25
C CYS A 150 -0.79 -4.04 -0.19
N ASP A 151 0.21 -3.56 -0.95
CA ASP A 151 0.46 -3.93 -2.33
C ASP A 151 1.97 -3.82 -2.58
N VAL A 152 2.66 -4.94 -2.44
CA VAL A 152 4.14 -5.01 -2.40
C VAL A 152 4.72 -6.05 -3.37
N GLU A 153 3.92 -6.45 -4.36
CA GLU A 153 4.34 -7.25 -5.51
C GLU A 153 5.03 -8.57 -5.08
N GLY A 154 4.32 -9.39 -4.25
CA GLY A 154 4.76 -10.73 -3.85
C GLY A 154 5.50 -10.80 -2.50
N ALA A 155 5.56 -9.71 -1.73
CA ALA A 155 6.13 -9.72 -0.38
C ALA A 155 5.05 -9.62 0.72
N GLU A 156 3.77 -9.81 0.40
CA GLU A 156 2.62 -9.62 1.30
C GLU A 156 2.72 -10.51 2.55
N ALA A 157 3.09 -11.79 2.38
CA ALA A 157 3.29 -12.70 3.51
C ALA A 157 4.38 -12.20 4.48
N ARG A 158 5.44 -11.57 3.96
CA ARG A 158 6.49 -10.97 4.80
C ARG A 158 5.97 -9.76 5.56
N VAL A 159 5.20 -8.88 4.90
CA VAL A 159 4.57 -7.73 5.56
C VAL A 159 3.67 -8.18 6.70
N VAL A 160 2.81 -9.18 6.48
CA VAL A 160 1.92 -9.77 7.50
C VAL A 160 2.74 -10.38 8.65
N ASN A 161 3.84 -11.09 8.34
CA ASN A 161 4.74 -11.64 9.37
C ASN A 161 5.42 -10.55 10.20
N GLY A 162 5.72 -9.38 9.62
CA GLY A 162 6.25 -8.21 10.32
C GLY A 162 5.24 -7.46 11.20
N ALA A 163 3.97 -7.91 11.23
CA ALA A 163 2.87 -7.28 11.97
C ALA A 163 2.26 -8.18 13.06
N ARG A 164 2.93 -9.27 13.45
CA ARG A 164 2.35 -10.30 14.33
C ARG A 164 1.86 -9.75 15.67
N SER A 165 2.63 -8.86 16.29
CA SER A 165 2.23 -8.26 17.57
C SER A 165 1.06 -7.29 17.42
N LEU A 166 1.04 -6.48 16.36
CA LEU A 166 -0.10 -5.61 16.03
C LEU A 166 -1.37 -6.44 15.82
N ILE A 167 -1.29 -7.48 14.97
CA ILE A 167 -2.44 -8.35 14.66
C ILE A 167 -2.98 -8.98 15.95
N ALA A 168 -2.11 -9.53 16.81
CA ALA A 168 -2.53 -10.22 18.03
C ALA A 168 -3.30 -9.31 19.02
N ARG A 169 -3.06 -8.00 19.03
CA ARG A 169 -3.70 -7.09 20.03
C ARG A 169 -4.78 -6.18 19.45
N ARG A 170 -4.74 -5.84 18.15
CA ARG A 170 -5.62 -4.82 17.55
C ARG A 170 -6.48 -5.31 16.39
N HIS A 171 -6.01 -6.28 15.63
CA HIS A 171 -6.67 -6.79 14.43
C HIS A 171 -7.13 -5.66 13.48
N PRO A 172 -6.23 -4.90 12.85
CA PRO A 172 -6.61 -3.87 11.88
C PRO A 172 -7.31 -4.48 10.67
N VAL A 173 -8.11 -3.70 9.96
CA VAL A 173 -8.67 -4.10 8.66
C VAL A 173 -7.58 -4.04 7.61
N TRP A 174 -7.50 -5.04 6.71
CA TRP A 174 -6.54 -5.06 5.61
C TRP A 174 -7.24 -5.08 4.27
N LEU A 175 -6.76 -4.26 3.33
CA LEU A 175 -6.99 -4.39 1.90
C LEU A 175 -5.65 -4.77 1.27
N LEU A 176 -5.53 -6.00 0.81
CA LEU A 176 -4.26 -6.60 0.42
C LEU A 176 -4.36 -7.14 -1.01
N GLU A 177 -3.45 -6.69 -1.89
CA GLU A 177 -3.31 -7.27 -3.23
C GLU A 177 -2.43 -8.51 -3.14
N THR A 178 -2.93 -9.65 -3.60
CA THR A 178 -2.15 -10.89 -3.63
C THR A 178 -2.65 -11.89 -4.67
N PHE A 179 -1.72 -12.64 -5.20
CA PHE A 179 -1.97 -13.77 -6.09
C PHE A 179 -1.66 -15.12 -5.42
N GLU A 180 -1.34 -15.13 -4.12
CA GLU A 180 -0.87 -16.31 -3.41
C GLU A 180 -1.92 -16.86 -2.43
N ASP A 181 -2.33 -18.11 -2.61
CA ASP A 181 -3.23 -18.82 -1.67
C ASP A 181 -2.64 -18.91 -0.27
N ALA A 182 -1.30 -18.95 -0.17
CA ALA A 182 -0.59 -18.97 1.11
C ALA A 182 -0.88 -17.73 1.96
N VAL A 183 -1.06 -16.57 1.34
CA VAL A 183 -1.38 -15.31 2.05
C VAL A 183 -2.80 -15.37 2.62
N LEU A 184 -3.77 -15.91 1.86
CA LEU A 184 -5.15 -16.08 2.34
C LEU A 184 -5.16 -17.02 3.55
N THR A 185 -4.51 -18.19 3.43
CA THR A 185 -4.39 -19.15 4.52
C THR A 185 -3.71 -18.55 5.76
N LEU A 186 -2.66 -17.75 5.55
CA LEU A 186 -1.96 -17.05 6.62
C LEU A 186 -2.92 -16.11 7.36
N MET A 187 -3.66 -15.27 6.65
CA MET A 187 -4.60 -14.31 7.25
C MET A 187 -5.73 -15.02 7.99
N GLU A 188 -6.28 -16.10 7.43
CA GLU A 188 -7.30 -16.93 8.11
C GLU A 188 -6.75 -17.53 9.42
N SER A 189 -5.52 -18.03 9.41
CA SER A 189 -4.86 -18.57 10.62
C SER A 189 -4.65 -17.52 11.71
N LEU A 190 -4.67 -16.24 11.33
CA LEU A 190 -4.54 -15.08 12.22
C LEU A 190 -5.91 -14.51 12.68
N GLY A 191 -7.00 -15.22 12.40
CA GLY A 191 -8.33 -14.83 12.85
C GLY A 191 -9.05 -13.83 11.96
N TYR A 192 -8.70 -13.77 10.66
CA TYR A 192 -9.41 -12.95 9.68
C TYR A 192 -10.37 -13.77 8.83
N SER A 193 -11.44 -13.14 8.41
CA SER A 193 -12.32 -13.62 7.35
C SER A 193 -12.00 -12.89 6.04
N THR A 194 -11.96 -13.65 4.94
CA THR A 194 -11.57 -13.18 3.61
C THR A 194 -12.80 -12.72 2.83
N HIS A 195 -12.71 -11.54 2.21
CA HIS A 195 -13.78 -10.95 1.42
C HIS A 195 -13.22 -10.36 0.12
N VAL A 196 -14.09 -10.21 -0.86
CA VAL A 196 -13.79 -9.53 -2.14
C VAL A 196 -14.83 -8.47 -2.43
N HIS A 197 -14.44 -7.49 -3.24
CA HIS A 197 -15.34 -6.51 -3.83
C HIS A 197 -16.02 -7.13 -5.04
N SER A 198 -17.34 -7.23 -5.02
CA SER A 198 -18.11 -7.70 -6.17
C SER A 198 -18.32 -6.58 -7.18
N GLU A 199 -18.61 -6.95 -8.45
CA GLU A 199 -18.95 -6.01 -9.53
C GLU A 199 -20.15 -5.09 -9.20
N HIS A 200 -20.98 -5.50 -8.24
CA HIS A 200 -22.14 -4.71 -7.77
C HIS A 200 -21.82 -3.82 -6.56
N GLY A 201 -20.55 -3.58 -6.25
CA GLY A 201 -20.14 -2.71 -5.15
C GLY A 201 -20.34 -3.29 -3.76
N ARG A 202 -20.54 -4.61 -3.62
CA ARG A 202 -20.75 -5.29 -2.33
C ARG A 202 -19.49 -5.97 -1.86
N ILE A 203 -19.30 -5.99 -0.55
CA ILE A 203 -18.28 -6.82 0.11
C ILE A 203 -18.90 -8.21 0.30
N VAL A 204 -18.26 -9.23 -0.28
CA VAL A 204 -18.73 -10.62 -0.27
C VAL A 204 -17.67 -11.52 0.35
N ARG A 205 -18.07 -12.30 1.37
CA ARG A 205 -17.17 -13.28 1.98
C ARG A 205 -16.85 -14.42 1.01
N VAL A 206 -15.57 -14.78 0.94
CA VAL A 206 -15.08 -15.91 0.15
C VAL A 206 -14.28 -16.87 1.04
N ARG A 207 -14.23 -18.16 0.65
CA ARG A 207 -13.51 -19.21 1.39
C ARG A 207 -12.33 -19.78 0.60
N ALA A 208 -12.11 -19.27 -0.59
CA ALA A 208 -11.02 -19.66 -1.47
C ALA A 208 -10.65 -18.48 -2.36
N ARG A 209 -9.50 -18.56 -2.99
CA ARG A 209 -9.06 -17.56 -3.96
C ARG A 209 -10.06 -17.47 -5.12
N THR A 210 -10.27 -16.25 -5.58
CA THR A 210 -11.08 -15.90 -6.74
C THR A 210 -10.19 -15.26 -7.82
N GLU A 211 -10.79 -14.71 -8.87
CA GLU A 211 -10.07 -13.91 -9.87
C GLU A 211 -9.75 -12.49 -9.38
N ALA A 212 -10.21 -12.11 -8.18
CA ALA A 212 -9.88 -10.82 -7.58
C ALA A 212 -8.37 -10.72 -7.30
N ARG A 213 -7.84 -9.52 -7.40
CA ARG A 213 -6.46 -9.19 -7.02
C ARG A 213 -6.40 -8.70 -5.58
N ASN A 214 -7.36 -7.87 -5.20
CA ASN A 214 -7.47 -7.31 -3.87
C ASN A 214 -8.45 -8.11 -3.01
N TYR A 215 -8.00 -8.43 -1.81
CA TYR A 215 -8.78 -9.12 -0.78
C TYR A 215 -8.91 -8.23 0.44
N LEU A 216 -10.13 -8.12 0.96
CA LEU A 216 -10.42 -7.44 2.20
C LEU A 216 -10.43 -8.47 3.33
N PHE A 217 -9.60 -8.27 4.34
CA PHE A 217 -9.54 -9.10 5.53
C PHE A 217 -10.14 -8.35 6.71
N LEU A 218 -11.24 -8.89 7.20
CA LEU A 218 -11.95 -8.39 8.38
C LEU A 218 -11.69 -9.29 9.57
N PRO A 219 -11.49 -8.75 10.79
CA PRO A 219 -11.46 -9.56 12.00
C PRO A 219 -12.68 -10.46 12.08
N ALA A 220 -12.50 -11.74 12.42
CA ALA A 220 -13.58 -12.74 12.37
C ALA A 220 -14.75 -12.43 13.33
N ASP A 221 -14.50 -11.65 14.37
CA ASP A 221 -15.49 -11.15 15.33
C ASP A 221 -16.30 -9.94 14.84
N ARG A 222 -15.90 -9.34 13.71
CA ARG A 222 -16.57 -8.20 13.07
C ARG A 222 -17.27 -8.55 11.76
N SER A 223 -17.24 -9.83 11.36
CA SER A 223 -17.76 -10.32 10.07
C SER A 223 -19.23 -10.78 10.14
#